data_afa10cb102dcc0b8fca6721f5164497c
#
_entry.id   afa10cb102dcc0b8fca6721f5164497c
#
_cell.length_a   1.000
_cell.length_b   1.000
_cell.length_c   1.000
_cell.angle_alpha   90.00
_cell.angle_beta   90.00
_cell.angle_gamma   90.00
#
_symmetry.space_group_name_H-M   'P 1'
#
loop_
_entity.id
_entity.type
_entity.pdbx_description
1 polymer ?
#
loop_
_entity_poly.entity_id
_entity_poly.type
_entity_poly.pdbx_seq_one_letter_code
_entity_poly.pdbx_strand_id
1 'polypeptide(L)'
;MKLKNYSLILLMGMSSSAFALNVYNKDGNTLDIYGRVEGKIASGQNSFAGSESRSDLGGRIGIYLTRDLDILPETKIVGRLEWQVRTEKNDNNTGESDMEARYSYVGLSNKTWGELITGRTKNPLYQVMKMTDKYKNFTPNIYSYGITTIDDSYQFNRQDGTVQWNAKFAGNEIQLAWVSGNGNSDNEALDYGAMASYRKSFKFGDFRITPAIAASRYKRQDGVVTTD
;
A
#
# COMPACT_ATOMS: atom_id res chain seq x y z
N MET A 1 -26.97 42.92 10.64
CA MET A 1 -27.21 41.61 10.05
C MET A 1 -25.85 40.95 9.78
N LYS A 2 -25.43 39.98 10.63
CA LYS A 2 -24.11 39.33 10.46
C LYS A 2 -24.25 38.26 9.37
N LEU A 3 -23.62 38.48 8.23
CA LEU A 3 -23.48 37.45 7.20
C LEU A 3 -22.70 36.28 7.83
N LYS A 4 -23.35 35.12 7.92
CA LYS A 4 -22.66 33.87 8.25
C LYS A 4 -21.78 33.55 7.05
N ASN A 5 -20.48 33.56 7.27
CA ASN A 5 -19.50 33.10 6.30
C ASN A 5 -19.69 31.60 6.08
N TYR A 6 -20.30 31.23 4.99
CA TYR A 6 -20.32 29.85 4.53
C TYR A 6 -18.98 29.60 3.85
N SER A 7 -18.10 28.88 4.54
CA SER A 7 -16.86 28.39 3.94
C SER A 7 -17.21 27.35 2.87
N LEU A 8 -17.06 27.71 1.61
CA LEU A 8 -17.20 26.81 0.50
C LEU A 8 -15.90 25.98 0.40
N ILE A 9 -15.95 24.72 0.77
CA ILE A 9 -14.85 23.80 0.55
C ILE A 9 -14.92 23.30 -0.89
N LEU A 10 -14.02 23.81 -1.74
CA LEU A 10 -13.89 23.35 -3.12
C LEU A 10 -12.80 22.27 -3.17
N LEU A 11 -13.20 21.03 -3.40
CA LEU A 11 -12.29 19.90 -3.57
C LEU A 11 -12.30 19.49 -5.04
N MET A 12 -11.23 19.75 -5.76
CA MET A 12 -11.05 19.27 -7.13
C MET A 12 -9.89 18.28 -7.17
N GLY A 13 -10.19 17.06 -7.59
CA GLY A 13 -9.18 16.03 -7.86
C GLY A 13 -9.23 15.68 -9.34
N MET A 14 -8.11 15.88 -10.03
CA MET A 14 -7.90 15.38 -11.38
C MET A 14 -6.93 14.22 -11.31
N SER A 15 -7.37 13.04 -11.72
CA SER A 15 -6.48 11.89 -11.88
C SER A 15 -6.61 11.38 -13.31
N SER A 16 -5.46 11.18 -13.97
CA SER A 16 -5.47 10.36 -15.17
C SER A 16 -5.82 8.92 -14.78
N SER A 17 -6.61 8.24 -15.59
CA SER A 17 -6.75 6.79 -15.46
C SER A 17 -5.37 6.15 -15.47
N ALA A 18 -5.17 5.13 -14.65
CA ALA A 18 -3.95 4.35 -14.70
C ALA A 18 -3.86 3.69 -16.09
N PHE A 19 -2.83 4.01 -16.83
CA PHE A 19 -2.53 3.37 -18.11
C PHE A 19 -1.52 2.25 -17.86
N ALA A 20 -1.80 1.07 -18.36
CA ALA A 20 -0.83 -0.02 -18.47
C ALA A 20 -0.54 -0.25 -19.95
N LEU A 21 0.73 -0.21 -20.31
CA LEU A 21 1.22 -0.52 -21.64
C LEU A 21 1.96 -1.85 -21.55
N ASN A 22 1.49 -2.84 -22.29
CA ASN A 22 2.24 -4.06 -22.49
C ASN A 22 3.35 -3.76 -23.52
N VAL A 23 4.58 -3.73 -23.04
CA VAL A 23 5.77 -3.38 -23.83
C VAL A 23 6.35 -4.61 -24.51
N TYR A 24 6.20 -5.77 -23.88
CA TYR A 24 6.70 -7.03 -24.38
C TYR A 24 5.77 -8.17 -23.99
N ASN A 25 5.44 -9.04 -24.96
CA ASN A 25 4.65 -10.24 -24.70
C ASN A 25 5.03 -11.31 -25.73
N LYS A 26 6.01 -12.12 -25.41
CA LYS A 26 6.51 -13.17 -26.29
C LYS A 26 7.14 -14.29 -25.49
N ASP A 27 6.98 -15.53 -25.96
CA ASP A 27 7.62 -16.73 -25.42
C ASP A 27 7.43 -16.89 -23.90
N GLY A 28 6.18 -16.66 -23.42
CA GLY A 28 5.83 -16.76 -22.00
C GLY A 28 6.37 -15.63 -21.11
N ASN A 29 7.03 -14.63 -21.71
CA ASN A 29 7.53 -13.46 -20.99
C ASN A 29 6.63 -12.25 -21.25
N THR A 30 6.33 -11.49 -20.20
CA THR A 30 5.62 -10.21 -20.32
C THR A 30 6.33 -9.10 -19.58
N LEU A 31 6.23 -7.89 -20.12
CA LEU A 31 6.69 -6.66 -19.50
C LEU A 31 5.60 -5.61 -19.66
N ASP A 32 5.04 -5.18 -18.56
CA ASP A 32 4.07 -4.10 -18.49
C ASP A 32 4.67 -2.88 -17.78
N ILE A 33 4.53 -1.71 -18.41
CA ILE A 33 4.81 -0.43 -17.78
C ILE A 33 3.47 0.23 -17.50
N TYR A 34 3.27 0.70 -16.29
CA TYR A 34 2.04 1.38 -15.91
C TYR A 34 2.32 2.63 -15.09
N GLY A 35 1.36 3.53 -15.05
CA GLY A 35 1.50 4.75 -14.30
C GLY A 35 0.23 5.57 -14.24
N ARG A 36 0.29 6.63 -13.42
CA ARG A 36 -0.74 7.67 -13.35
C ARG A 36 -0.13 8.98 -12.91
N VAL A 37 -0.74 10.07 -13.31
CA VAL A 37 -0.49 11.41 -12.77
C VAL A 37 -1.73 11.86 -12.02
N GLU A 38 -1.55 12.51 -10.89
CA GLU A 38 -2.63 12.92 -9.99
C GLU A 38 -2.37 14.34 -9.51
N GLY A 39 -3.32 15.25 -9.79
CA GLY A 39 -3.34 16.59 -9.26
C GLY A 39 -4.49 16.77 -8.29
N LYS A 40 -4.27 17.45 -7.17
CA LYS A 40 -5.27 17.75 -6.15
C LYS A 40 -5.18 19.21 -5.78
N ILE A 41 -6.33 19.85 -5.72
CA ILE A 41 -6.46 21.23 -5.24
C ILE A 41 -7.56 21.23 -4.20
N ALA A 42 -7.28 21.81 -3.05
CA ALA A 42 -8.28 22.02 -2.00
C ALA A 42 -8.20 23.46 -1.49
N SER A 43 -9.36 24.05 -1.21
CA SER A 43 -9.49 25.38 -0.62
C SER A 43 -10.56 25.36 0.45
N GLY A 44 -10.31 26.00 1.58
CA GLY A 44 -11.26 26.11 2.68
C GLY A 44 -10.61 26.67 3.94
N GLN A 45 -11.37 27.47 4.68
CA GLN A 45 -10.90 28.02 5.97
C GLN A 45 -10.73 26.89 7.01
N ASN A 46 -9.60 26.89 7.69
CA ASN A 46 -9.25 25.95 8.78
C ASN A 46 -9.14 24.47 8.39
N SER A 47 -9.04 24.15 7.11
CA SER A 47 -9.10 22.76 6.67
C SER A 47 -7.74 22.06 6.66
N PHE A 48 -6.63 22.82 6.69
CA PHE A 48 -5.28 22.24 6.49
C PHE A 48 -4.23 23.01 7.28
N ALA A 49 -3.94 22.59 8.49
CA ALA A 49 -2.77 23.03 9.27
C ALA A 49 -2.33 24.49 9.06
N GLY A 50 -3.27 25.43 9.08
CA GLY A 50 -2.99 26.86 8.93
C GLY A 50 -2.92 27.42 7.50
N SER A 51 -3.19 26.61 6.46
CA SER A 51 -3.25 27.06 5.07
C SER A 51 -4.68 27.15 4.57
N GLU A 52 -5.03 28.25 3.88
CA GLU A 52 -6.35 28.44 3.26
C GLU A 52 -6.53 27.64 1.95
N SER A 53 -5.43 27.24 1.33
CA SER A 53 -5.44 26.44 0.10
C SER A 53 -4.23 25.54 0.01
N ARG A 54 -4.42 24.37 -0.58
CA ARG A 54 -3.35 23.40 -0.84
C ARG A 54 -3.49 22.82 -2.25
N SER A 55 -2.37 22.69 -2.93
CA SER A 55 -2.27 21.98 -4.19
C SER A 55 -1.14 20.95 -4.11
N ASP A 56 -1.45 19.71 -4.48
CA ASP A 56 -0.47 18.63 -4.58
C ASP A 56 -0.47 18.08 -6.00
N LEU A 57 0.70 17.84 -6.52
CA LEU A 57 0.92 17.08 -7.74
C LEU A 57 1.71 15.83 -7.39
N GLY A 58 1.26 14.70 -7.89
CA GLY A 58 1.93 13.44 -7.67
C GLY A 58 1.67 12.45 -8.78
N GLY A 59 2.30 11.31 -8.68
CA GLY A 59 2.11 10.26 -9.67
C GLY A 59 2.66 8.93 -9.18
N ARG A 60 2.52 7.97 -10.05
CA ARG A 60 3.12 6.64 -9.87
C ARG A 60 3.62 6.15 -11.20
N ILE A 61 4.75 5.47 -11.16
CA ILE A 61 5.27 4.68 -12.27
C ILE A 61 5.62 3.29 -11.74
N GLY A 62 5.33 2.27 -12.51
CA GLY A 62 5.63 0.90 -12.12
C GLY A 62 5.90 0.01 -13.32
N ILE A 63 6.59 -1.06 -13.02
CA ILE A 63 6.94 -2.13 -13.95
C ILE A 63 6.44 -3.44 -13.35
N TYR A 64 5.78 -4.25 -14.18
CA TYR A 64 5.37 -5.60 -13.82
C TYR A 64 5.92 -6.59 -14.86
N LEU A 65 6.59 -7.60 -14.35
CA LEU A 65 7.26 -8.63 -15.14
C LEU A 65 6.64 -9.99 -14.85
N THR A 66 6.42 -10.79 -15.87
CA THR A 66 6.14 -12.21 -15.68
C THR A 66 6.95 -13.06 -16.66
N ARG A 67 7.27 -14.28 -16.24
CA ARG A 67 7.88 -15.31 -17.07
C ARG A 67 7.30 -16.67 -16.72
N ASP A 68 6.85 -17.40 -17.72
CA ASP A 68 6.42 -18.78 -17.53
C ASP A 68 7.60 -19.65 -17.06
N LEU A 69 7.33 -20.56 -16.14
CA LEU A 69 8.35 -21.44 -15.57
C LEU A 69 8.09 -22.87 -16.06
N ASP A 70 8.83 -23.29 -17.08
CA ASP A 70 8.60 -24.56 -17.80
C ASP A 70 8.72 -25.80 -16.88
N ILE A 71 9.55 -25.72 -15.84
CA ILE A 71 9.78 -26.82 -14.87
C ILE A 71 8.62 -27.01 -13.87
N LEU A 72 7.74 -26.03 -13.73
CA LEU A 72 6.59 -26.08 -12.83
C LEU A 72 5.32 -25.69 -13.58
N PRO A 73 4.42 -26.65 -13.88
CA PRO A 73 3.19 -26.37 -14.62
C PRO A 73 2.37 -25.25 -13.97
N GLU A 74 1.75 -24.41 -14.79
CA GLU A 74 0.90 -23.28 -14.39
C GLU A 74 1.57 -22.25 -13.47
N THR A 75 2.91 -22.23 -13.42
CA THR A 75 3.70 -21.35 -12.58
C THR A 75 4.40 -20.29 -13.39
N LYS A 76 4.42 -19.07 -12.87
CA LYS A 76 5.18 -17.93 -13.43
C LYS A 76 6.11 -17.36 -12.37
N ILE A 77 7.28 -16.93 -12.79
CA ILE A 77 8.05 -15.95 -12.05
C ILE A 77 7.33 -14.60 -12.21
N VAL A 78 7.19 -13.85 -11.13
CA VAL A 78 6.60 -12.52 -11.13
C VAL A 78 7.54 -11.52 -10.47
N GLY A 79 7.58 -10.30 -11.00
CA GLY A 79 8.35 -9.20 -10.41
C GLY A 79 7.59 -7.89 -10.54
N ARG A 80 7.66 -7.05 -9.51
CA ARG A 80 7.03 -5.72 -9.50
C ARG A 80 7.92 -4.70 -8.86
N LEU A 81 8.11 -3.60 -9.57
CA LEU A 81 8.68 -2.37 -9.06
C LEU A 81 7.66 -1.25 -9.24
N GLU A 82 7.41 -0.45 -8.22
CA GLU A 82 6.52 0.71 -8.31
C GLU A 82 7.04 1.82 -7.40
N TRP A 83 7.12 3.02 -7.94
CA TRP A 83 7.44 4.23 -7.20
C TRP A 83 6.28 5.21 -7.21
N GLN A 84 6.18 5.96 -6.15
CA GLN A 84 5.34 7.14 -6.05
C GLN A 84 6.23 8.37 -6.10
N VAL A 85 5.86 9.31 -6.95
CA VAL A 85 6.47 10.63 -7.01
C VAL A 85 5.51 11.60 -6.34
N ARG A 86 6.04 12.43 -5.44
CA ARG A 86 5.31 13.52 -4.80
C ARG A 86 6.09 14.81 -4.99
N THR A 87 5.38 15.87 -5.29
CA THR A 87 5.91 17.24 -5.32
C THR A 87 5.18 18.03 -4.24
N GLU A 88 5.34 17.63 -2.99
CA GLU A 88 4.81 18.39 -1.87
C GLU A 88 5.82 19.49 -1.52
N LYS A 89 5.32 20.71 -1.31
CA LYS A 89 6.11 21.72 -0.62
C LYS A 89 6.20 21.25 0.82
N ASN A 90 7.40 20.84 1.24
CA ASN A 90 7.66 20.68 2.65
C ASN A 90 7.66 22.06 3.33
N ASP A 91 7.54 22.08 4.65
CA ASP A 91 7.50 23.34 5.43
C ASP A 91 8.75 24.22 5.23
N ASN A 92 9.82 23.66 4.70
CA ASN A 92 11.07 24.36 4.39
C ASN A 92 11.13 24.92 2.96
N ASN A 93 10.06 24.76 2.17
CA ASN A 93 9.94 25.30 0.80
C ASN A 93 11.09 24.90 -0.16
N THR A 94 11.76 23.76 0.12
CA THR A 94 12.91 23.30 -0.66
C THR A 94 12.52 22.65 -1.99
N GLY A 95 11.24 22.35 -2.19
CA GLY A 95 10.75 21.84 -3.47
C GLY A 95 11.31 20.48 -3.86
N GLU A 96 11.82 19.73 -2.91
CA GLU A 96 12.34 18.39 -3.16
C GLU A 96 11.20 17.45 -3.59
N SER A 97 11.42 16.76 -4.68
CA SER A 97 10.51 15.72 -5.13
C SER A 97 10.94 14.40 -4.53
N ASP A 98 10.09 13.80 -3.70
CA ASP A 98 10.35 12.49 -3.15
C ASP A 98 9.91 11.39 -4.11
N MET A 99 10.81 10.45 -4.34
CA MET A 99 10.53 9.23 -5.07
C MET A 99 10.58 8.03 -4.11
N GLU A 100 9.41 7.60 -3.65
CA GLU A 100 9.27 6.55 -2.65
C GLU A 100 8.94 5.20 -3.31
N ALA A 101 9.69 4.15 -2.96
CA ALA A 101 9.39 2.79 -3.38
C ALA A 101 8.11 2.28 -2.71
N ARG A 102 7.11 1.89 -3.52
CA ARG A 102 5.84 1.34 -3.05
C ARG A 102 5.79 -0.17 -3.09
N TYR A 103 6.29 -0.75 -4.16
CA TYR A 103 6.47 -2.17 -4.35
C TYR A 103 7.85 -2.45 -4.90
N SER A 104 8.48 -3.46 -4.35
CA SER A 104 9.74 -4.00 -4.85
C SER A 104 9.78 -5.47 -4.42
N TYR A 105 9.23 -6.36 -5.25
CA TYR A 105 9.18 -7.77 -4.93
C TYR A 105 9.39 -8.65 -6.16
N VAL A 106 9.80 -9.88 -5.89
CA VAL A 106 9.88 -10.97 -6.84
C VAL A 106 9.29 -12.24 -6.21
N GLY A 107 8.83 -13.16 -7.02
CA GLY A 107 8.31 -14.43 -6.51
C GLY A 107 7.75 -15.34 -7.58
N LEU A 108 6.94 -16.29 -7.14
CA LEU A 108 6.26 -17.28 -7.95
C LEU A 108 4.76 -17.10 -7.82
N SER A 109 4.07 -17.15 -8.94
CA SER A 109 2.61 -17.14 -9.00
C SER A 109 2.12 -18.40 -9.71
N ASN A 110 1.23 -19.14 -9.08
CA ASN A 110 0.63 -20.37 -9.60
C ASN A 110 -0.89 -20.33 -9.49
N LYS A 111 -1.57 -20.88 -10.45
CA LYS A 111 -3.03 -20.85 -10.50
C LYS A 111 -3.72 -21.63 -9.37
N THR A 112 -3.07 -22.67 -8.87
CA THR A 112 -3.64 -23.58 -7.85
C THR A 112 -3.35 -23.14 -6.44
N TRP A 113 -2.06 -22.89 -6.12
CA TRP A 113 -1.67 -22.57 -4.74
C TRP A 113 -1.48 -21.07 -4.47
N GLY A 114 -1.60 -20.23 -5.50
CA GLY A 114 -1.52 -18.78 -5.35
C GLY A 114 -0.12 -18.23 -5.59
N GLU A 115 0.28 -17.23 -4.82
CA GLU A 115 1.49 -16.44 -5.05
C GLU A 115 2.38 -16.46 -3.81
N LEU A 116 3.66 -16.75 -3.98
CA LEU A 116 4.70 -16.65 -2.97
C LEU A 116 5.70 -15.58 -3.42
N ILE A 117 5.80 -14.49 -2.70
CA ILE A 117 6.64 -13.34 -3.05
C ILE A 117 7.56 -12.94 -1.91
N THR A 118 8.68 -12.30 -2.25
CA THR A 118 9.60 -11.72 -1.28
C THR A 118 9.96 -10.28 -1.67
N GLY A 119 10.09 -9.41 -0.68
CA GLY A 119 10.43 -8.00 -0.84
C GLY A 119 9.38 -7.07 -0.23
N ARG A 120 9.28 -5.83 -0.76
CA ARG A 120 8.32 -4.83 -0.28
C ARG A 120 6.97 -5.01 -0.94
N THR A 121 5.96 -5.34 -0.15
CA THR A 121 4.60 -5.57 -0.61
C THR A 121 3.56 -5.14 0.42
N LYS A 122 2.29 -5.11 0.02
CA LYS A 122 1.18 -4.92 0.96
C LYS A 122 1.09 -6.10 1.90
N ASN A 123 1.15 -5.81 3.19
CA ASN A 123 1.07 -6.83 4.20
C ASN A 123 -0.37 -7.36 4.45
N PRO A 124 -0.52 -8.48 5.13
CA PRO A 124 -1.83 -9.08 5.41
C PRO A 124 -2.81 -8.18 6.17
N LEU A 125 -2.34 -7.28 7.05
CA LEU A 125 -3.20 -6.35 7.79
C LEU A 125 -3.98 -5.41 6.87
N TYR A 126 -3.39 -5.07 5.72
CA TYR A 126 -4.05 -4.21 4.73
C TYR A 126 -5.36 -4.81 4.19
N GLN A 127 -5.57 -6.12 4.26
CA GLN A 127 -6.84 -6.72 3.83
C GLN A 127 -8.04 -6.21 4.63
N VAL A 128 -7.86 -5.97 5.93
CA VAL A 128 -8.88 -5.39 6.80
C VAL A 128 -8.91 -3.88 6.63
N MET A 129 -7.76 -3.24 6.65
CA MET A 129 -7.63 -1.79 6.59
C MET A 129 -8.23 -1.18 5.32
N LYS A 130 -8.07 -1.84 4.16
CA LYS A 130 -8.61 -1.34 2.88
C LYS A 130 -10.14 -1.19 2.85
N MET A 131 -10.86 -1.81 3.77
CA MET A 131 -12.32 -1.67 3.86
C MET A 131 -12.73 -0.29 4.36
N THR A 132 -11.90 0.33 5.18
CA THR A 132 -12.09 1.67 5.73
C THR A 132 -11.26 2.74 5.00
N ASP A 133 -10.32 2.35 4.15
CA ASP A 133 -9.49 3.24 3.32
C ASP A 133 -10.31 3.81 2.14
N LYS A 134 -11.26 4.68 2.47
CA LYS A 134 -12.20 5.29 1.51
C LYS A 134 -11.82 6.72 1.13
N TYR A 135 -10.99 7.37 1.92
CA TYR A 135 -10.63 8.76 1.74
C TYR A 135 -9.35 8.87 0.89
N LYS A 136 -9.44 9.62 -0.20
CA LYS A 136 -8.34 9.74 -1.16
C LYS A 136 -7.64 11.09 -1.13
N ASN A 137 -8.26 12.10 -0.54
CA ASN A 137 -7.81 13.49 -0.65
C ASN A 137 -7.72 14.17 0.70
N PHE A 138 -6.61 14.83 0.98
CA PHE A 138 -6.37 15.83 2.03
C PHE A 138 -6.99 15.57 3.41
N THR A 139 -7.41 14.38 3.71
CA THR A 139 -7.91 14.07 5.04
C THR A 139 -6.73 13.88 5.97
N PRO A 140 -6.77 14.47 7.16
CA PRO A 140 -5.82 14.12 8.20
C PRO A 140 -5.87 12.60 8.36
N ASN A 141 -4.73 11.99 8.58
CA ASN A 141 -4.53 10.55 8.67
C ASN A 141 -5.68 9.88 9.42
N ILE A 142 -6.75 9.56 8.73
CA ILE A 142 -7.81 8.67 9.22
C ILE A 142 -7.26 7.23 9.30
N TYR A 143 -5.98 7.07 9.00
CA TYR A 143 -5.17 5.91 9.38
C TYR A 143 -5.00 5.78 10.89
N SER A 144 -5.49 6.71 11.67
CA SER A 144 -5.72 6.50 13.09
C SER A 144 -6.82 5.46 13.29
N TYR A 145 -6.58 4.29 12.76
CA TYR A 145 -7.37 3.09 12.98
C TYR A 145 -7.35 2.63 14.45
N GLY A 146 -7.18 3.56 15.36
CA GLY A 146 -7.03 3.27 16.77
C GLY A 146 -5.72 2.56 17.14
N ILE A 147 -4.80 2.42 16.19
CA ILE A 147 -3.52 1.78 16.39
C ILE A 147 -2.43 2.82 16.16
N THR A 148 -2.43 3.82 17.02
CA THR A 148 -1.52 4.97 16.94
C THR A 148 -0.16 4.74 17.58
N THR A 149 0.08 3.56 18.12
CA THR A 149 1.27 3.28 18.92
C THR A 149 2.21 2.26 18.29
N ILE A 150 2.04 1.94 17.01
CA ILE A 150 2.98 1.06 16.36
C ILE A 150 4.03 1.92 15.71
N ASP A 151 5.20 1.73 16.20
CA ASP A 151 6.51 2.14 15.74
C ASP A 151 6.64 2.08 14.20
N ASP A 152 7.32 3.03 13.58
CA ASP A 152 7.49 3.17 12.14
C ASP A 152 8.10 1.94 11.47
N SER A 153 8.78 1.07 12.22
CA SER A 153 9.27 -0.22 11.73
C SER A 153 8.14 -1.20 11.37
N TYR A 154 6.93 -0.97 11.87
CA TYR A 154 5.74 -1.78 11.58
C TYR A 154 4.83 -1.07 10.60
N GLN A 155 5.04 -1.29 9.33
CA GLN A 155 4.28 -0.62 8.30
C GLN A 155 2.93 -1.31 8.06
N PHE A 156 1.83 -0.64 8.38
CA PHE A 156 0.48 -1.19 8.18
C PHE A 156 0.07 -1.45 6.75
N ASN A 157 0.66 -0.75 5.82
CA ASN A 157 0.24 -0.80 4.42
C ASN A 157 1.20 -1.65 3.60
N ARG A 158 2.49 -1.29 3.61
CA ARG A 158 3.55 -2.02 2.91
C ARG A 158 4.68 -2.27 3.86
N GLN A 159 5.18 -3.48 3.81
CA GLN A 159 6.24 -3.95 4.67
C GLN A 159 7.44 -4.38 3.85
N ASP A 160 8.63 -3.94 4.26
CA ASP A 160 9.90 -4.39 3.71
C ASP A 160 10.32 -5.73 4.31
N GLY A 161 11.27 -6.40 3.66
CA GLY A 161 11.84 -7.65 4.17
C GLY A 161 10.82 -8.78 4.35
N THR A 162 9.75 -8.76 3.56
CA THR A 162 8.62 -9.70 3.71
C THR A 162 8.81 -10.92 2.81
N VAL A 163 8.50 -12.10 3.34
CA VAL A 163 8.15 -13.28 2.55
C VAL A 163 6.67 -13.54 2.78
N GLN A 164 5.88 -13.51 1.70
CA GLN A 164 4.43 -13.54 1.80
C GLN A 164 3.81 -14.53 0.82
N TRP A 165 2.89 -15.32 1.35
CA TRP A 165 2.03 -16.20 0.57
C TRP A 165 0.62 -15.61 0.48
N ASN A 166 0.07 -15.54 -0.74
CA ASN A 166 -1.25 -15.04 -1.06
C ASN A 166 -2.03 -16.13 -1.79
N ALA A 167 -3.16 -16.55 -1.27
CA ALA A 167 -4.02 -17.54 -1.92
C ALA A 167 -5.44 -17.02 -2.07
N LYS A 168 -6.08 -17.40 -3.19
CA LYS A 168 -7.50 -17.13 -3.47
C LYS A 168 -8.15 -18.36 -4.04
N PHE A 169 -9.20 -18.85 -3.38
CA PHE A 169 -9.97 -20.00 -3.83
C PHE A 169 -11.40 -19.95 -3.30
N ALA A 170 -12.36 -20.25 -4.13
CA ALA A 170 -13.79 -20.33 -3.76
C ALA A 170 -14.30 -19.15 -2.90
N GLY A 171 -13.89 -17.93 -3.25
CA GLY A 171 -14.26 -16.70 -2.51
C GLY A 171 -13.50 -16.46 -1.21
N ASN A 172 -12.58 -17.35 -0.84
CA ASN A 172 -11.67 -17.15 0.27
C ASN A 172 -10.40 -16.46 -0.22
N GLU A 173 -9.86 -15.56 0.59
CA GLU A 173 -8.55 -14.95 0.40
C GLU A 173 -7.75 -15.11 1.69
N ILE A 174 -6.60 -15.76 1.61
CA ILE A 174 -5.68 -15.98 2.71
C ILE A 174 -4.38 -15.28 2.37
N GLN A 175 -3.79 -14.60 3.36
CA GLN A 175 -2.43 -14.09 3.26
C GLN A 175 -1.68 -14.46 4.53
N LEU A 176 -0.49 -14.99 4.37
CA LEU A 176 0.46 -15.27 5.44
C LEU A 176 1.76 -14.55 5.10
N ALA A 177 2.36 -13.89 6.07
CA ALA A 177 3.61 -13.20 5.87
C ALA A 177 4.56 -13.39 7.06
N TRP A 178 5.82 -13.52 6.71
CA TRP A 178 6.95 -13.41 7.61
C TRP A 178 7.75 -12.16 7.25
N VAL A 179 8.13 -11.38 8.24
CA VAL A 179 8.96 -10.19 8.09
C VAL A 179 10.28 -10.43 8.76
N SER A 180 11.37 -10.28 8.02
CA SER A 180 12.73 -10.37 8.56
C SER A 180 13.11 -9.10 9.32
N GLY A 181 14.06 -9.21 10.21
CA GLY A 181 14.61 -8.07 10.93
C GLY A 181 15.22 -7.01 10.00
N ASN A 182 15.21 -5.78 10.44
CA ASN A 182 15.74 -4.64 9.68
C ASN A 182 17.20 -4.30 10.00
N GLY A 183 17.79 -4.93 11.02
CA GLY A 183 19.18 -4.75 11.38
C GLY A 183 19.56 -3.35 11.90
N ASN A 184 18.57 -2.49 12.19
CA ASN A 184 18.81 -1.16 12.75
C ASN A 184 19.23 -1.28 14.22
N SER A 185 20.17 -0.40 14.62
CA SER A 185 20.64 -0.30 16.01
C SER A 185 19.79 0.65 16.86
N ASP A 186 18.82 1.28 16.26
CA ASP A 186 17.96 2.28 16.90
C ASP A 186 16.76 1.61 17.61
N ASN A 187 15.99 2.40 18.36
CA ASN A 187 14.83 1.94 19.15
C ASN A 187 13.73 1.23 18.31
N GLU A 188 13.86 1.22 17.02
CA GLU A 188 12.95 0.62 16.03
C GLU A 188 13.42 -0.73 15.49
N ALA A 189 14.39 -1.36 16.13
CA ALA A 189 14.97 -2.60 15.66
C ALA A 189 13.98 -3.77 15.73
N LEU A 190 13.58 -4.23 14.56
CA LEU A 190 12.76 -5.43 14.40
C LEU A 190 13.67 -6.67 14.33
N ASP A 191 13.39 -7.69 15.15
CA ASP A 191 14.01 -9.03 15.05
C ASP A 191 13.27 -9.84 13.98
N TYR A 192 11.95 -10.01 14.14
CA TYR A 192 11.09 -10.61 13.14
C TYR A 192 9.63 -10.26 13.37
N GLY A 193 8.80 -10.49 12.37
CA GLY A 193 7.35 -10.38 12.46
C GLY A 193 6.64 -11.50 11.72
N ALA A 194 5.43 -11.84 12.18
CA ALA A 194 4.53 -12.75 11.51
C ALA A 194 3.15 -12.11 11.40
N MET A 195 2.52 -12.25 10.23
CA MET A 195 1.20 -11.70 9.96
C MET A 195 0.34 -12.72 9.24
N ALA A 196 -0.95 -12.68 9.53
CA ALA A 196 -1.94 -13.48 8.83
C ALA A 196 -3.20 -12.68 8.60
N SER A 197 -3.90 -12.95 7.50
CA SER A 197 -5.24 -12.46 7.28
C SER A 197 -6.10 -13.47 6.53
N TYR A 198 -7.39 -13.39 6.81
CA TYR A 198 -8.40 -14.16 6.13
C TYR A 198 -9.58 -13.27 5.76
N ARG A 199 -10.08 -13.44 4.55
CA ARG A 199 -11.27 -12.76 4.06
C ARG A 199 -12.11 -13.72 3.24
N LYS A 200 -13.44 -13.65 3.41
CA LYS A 200 -14.37 -14.46 2.61
C LYS A 200 -15.50 -13.57 2.10
N SER A 201 -15.82 -13.73 0.82
CA SER A 201 -16.96 -13.06 0.21
C SER A 201 -18.15 -14.00 0.11
N PHE A 202 -19.29 -13.58 0.64
CA PHE A 202 -20.58 -14.22 0.52
C PHE A 202 -21.47 -13.38 -0.39
N LYS A 203 -22.15 -14.01 -1.32
CA LYS A 203 -23.10 -13.34 -2.21
C LYS A 203 -24.52 -13.83 -1.90
N PHE A 204 -25.42 -12.88 -1.65
CA PHE A 204 -26.81 -13.10 -1.36
C PHE A 204 -27.66 -12.24 -2.31
N GLY A 205 -28.05 -12.79 -3.45
CA GLY A 205 -28.68 -12.00 -4.50
C GLY A 205 -27.77 -10.85 -4.97
N ASP A 206 -28.23 -9.63 -4.84
CA ASP A 206 -27.48 -8.42 -5.19
C ASP A 206 -26.53 -7.93 -4.06
N PHE A 207 -26.66 -8.49 -2.87
CA PHE A 207 -25.83 -8.12 -1.74
C PHE A 207 -24.57 -8.97 -1.67
N ARG A 208 -23.48 -8.31 -1.24
CA ARG A 208 -22.20 -8.98 -0.94
C ARG A 208 -21.72 -8.58 0.44
N ILE A 209 -21.50 -9.59 1.27
CA ILE A 209 -20.89 -9.42 2.60
C ILE A 209 -19.49 -10.03 2.55
N THR A 210 -18.50 -9.28 3.00
CA THR A 210 -17.10 -9.71 2.94
C THR A 210 -16.42 -9.45 4.28
N PRO A 211 -16.65 -10.30 5.30
CA PRO A 211 -15.91 -10.22 6.55
C PRO A 211 -14.42 -10.48 6.32
N ALA A 212 -13.61 -9.82 7.12
CA ALA A 212 -12.17 -9.99 7.12
C ALA A 212 -11.61 -9.91 8.55
N ILE A 213 -10.58 -10.69 8.82
CA ILE A 213 -9.81 -10.67 10.06
C ILE A 213 -8.33 -10.68 9.72
N ALA A 214 -7.53 -9.98 10.51
CA ALA A 214 -6.08 -10.03 10.42
C ALA A 214 -5.47 -9.98 11.81
N ALA A 215 -4.29 -10.58 11.94
CA ALA A 215 -3.48 -10.57 13.15
C ALA A 215 -2.00 -10.42 12.79
N SER A 216 -1.25 -9.83 13.70
CA SER A 216 0.20 -9.71 13.61
C SER A 216 0.86 -9.93 14.95
N ARG A 217 2.10 -10.39 14.92
CA ARG A 217 2.98 -10.48 16.06
C ARG A 217 4.37 -10.06 15.62
N TYR A 218 4.97 -9.18 16.37
CA TYR A 218 6.33 -8.69 16.13
C TYR A 218 7.20 -8.96 17.35
N LYS A 219 8.47 -9.25 17.11
CA LYS A 219 9.50 -9.32 18.13
C LYS A 219 10.51 -8.23 17.85
N ARG A 220 10.83 -7.44 18.87
CA ARG A 220 11.93 -6.48 18.83
C ARG A 220 13.24 -7.18 19.16
N GLN A 221 14.34 -6.60 18.71
CA GLN A 221 15.67 -7.08 19.09
C GLN A 221 15.90 -6.89 20.60
N ASP A 222 16.57 -7.84 21.22
CA ASP A 222 16.91 -7.73 22.64
C ASP A 222 17.90 -6.57 22.87
N GLY A 223 17.67 -5.80 23.93
CA GLY A 223 18.47 -4.64 24.29
C GLY A 223 17.93 -3.30 23.80
N VAL A 224 16.88 -3.29 23.02
CA VAL A 224 16.15 -2.06 22.66
C VAL A 224 15.20 -1.68 23.79
N VAL A 225 15.47 -0.59 24.47
CA VAL A 225 14.62 -0.05 25.52
C VAL A 225 13.36 0.53 24.88
N THR A 226 12.24 -0.13 25.08
CA THR A 226 10.93 0.47 24.75
C THR A 226 10.58 1.44 25.87
N THR A 227 10.59 2.71 25.62
CA THR A 227 9.83 3.67 26.43
C THR A 227 8.37 3.52 26.01
N ASP A 228 7.58 2.89 26.86
CA ASP A 228 6.12 2.86 26.78
C ASP A 228 5.56 4.27 27.01
#